data_5ae4b7a788d5029fb3946e597a7165aa
#
_entry.id   5ae4b7a788d5029fb3946e597a7165aa
#
_cell.length_a   1.000
_cell.length_b   1.000
_cell.length_c   1.000
_cell.angle_alpha   90.00
_cell.angle_beta   90.00
_cell.angle_gamma   90.00
#
_symmetry.space_group_name_H-M   'P 1'
#
loop_
_entity.id
_entity.type
_entity.pdbx_description
1 polymer ?
#
loop_
_entity_poly.entity_id
_entity_poly.type
_entity_poly.pdbx_seq_one_letter_code
_entity_poly.pdbx_strand_id
1 'polypeptide(L)' 'MKFLSQQQKEVIAKSHGITVESINQRIELWSLINDPDISKTDLVEAQKAWIKIQQGTWPNVNV' A
#
# COMPACT_ATOMS: atom_id res chain seq x y z
N MET A 1 5.57 -14.99 5.89
CA MET A 1 5.50 -14.33 4.62
C MET A 1 6.62 -13.33 4.45
N LYS A 2 7.19 -13.28 3.29
CA LYS A 2 8.26 -12.36 3.04
C LYS A 2 7.80 -11.17 2.26
N PHE A 3 8.14 -10.02 2.72
CA PHE A 3 7.90 -8.80 1.99
C PHE A 3 9.11 -8.49 1.11
N LEU A 4 8.94 -7.53 0.24
CA LEU A 4 10.00 -7.12 -0.65
C LEU A 4 11.17 -6.53 0.13
N SER A 5 12.39 -6.77 -0.36
CA SER A 5 13.55 -6.13 0.23
C SER A 5 13.56 -4.66 -0.14
N GLN A 6 14.37 -3.88 0.55
CA GLN A 6 14.50 -2.46 0.25
C GLN A 6 14.92 -2.24 -1.20
N GLN A 7 15.86 -3.02 -1.66
CA GLN A 7 16.35 -2.91 -3.03
C GLN A 7 15.26 -3.20 -4.05
N GLN A 8 14.46 -4.24 -3.79
CA GLN A 8 13.35 -4.58 -4.67
C GLN A 8 12.31 -3.47 -4.70
N LYS A 9 12.04 -2.88 -3.54
CA LYS A 9 11.09 -1.76 -3.47
C LYS A 9 11.57 -0.58 -4.30
N GLU A 10 12.86 -0.29 -4.25
CA GLU A 10 13.42 0.82 -5.01
C GLU A 10 13.29 0.57 -6.51
N VAL A 11 13.53 -0.65 -6.96
CA VAL A 11 13.40 -0.99 -8.36
C VAL A 11 11.95 -0.83 -8.81
N ILE A 12 11.02 -1.34 -8.03
CA ILE A 12 9.61 -1.25 -8.37
C ILE A 12 9.14 0.20 -8.38
N ALA A 13 9.56 0.96 -7.39
CA ALA A 13 9.18 2.37 -7.30
C ALA A 13 9.64 3.14 -8.53
N LYS A 14 10.89 2.93 -8.92
CA LYS A 14 11.44 3.61 -10.08
C LYS A 14 10.73 3.18 -11.34
N SER A 15 10.43 1.90 -11.46
CA SER A 15 9.79 1.34 -12.63
C SER A 15 8.37 1.88 -12.82
N HIS A 16 7.67 2.13 -11.71
CA HIS A 16 6.28 2.60 -11.76
C HIS A 16 6.14 4.10 -11.52
N GLY A 17 7.23 4.79 -11.30
CA GLY A 17 7.18 6.24 -11.07
C GLY A 17 6.54 6.61 -9.73
N ILE A 18 6.69 5.76 -8.74
CA ILE A 18 6.15 6.00 -7.40
C ILE A 18 7.29 5.96 -6.38
N THR A 19 6.99 6.26 -5.14
CA THR A 19 8.01 6.28 -4.08
C THR A 19 8.05 4.95 -3.34
N VAL A 20 9.17 4.66 -2.70
CA VAL A 20 9.29 3.49 -1.84
C VAL A 20 8.30 3.59 -0.68
N GLU A 21 8.10 4.80 -0.19
CA GLU A 21 7.13 5.02 0.87
C GLU A 21 5.72 4.59 0.46
N SER A 22 5.36 4.87 -0.77
CA SER A 22 4.08 4.46 -1.32
C SER A 22 3.94 2.94 -1.33
N ILE A 23 5.01 2.26 -1.70
CA ILE A 23 5.03 0.80 -1.69
C ILE A 23 4.87 0.27 -0.27
N ASN A 24 5.57 0.87 0.68
CA ASN A 24 5.47 0.47 2.08
C ASN A 24 4.04 0.62 2.60
N GLN A 25 3.37 1.70 2.22
CA GLN A 25 1.99 1.92 2.64
C GLN A 25 1.06 0.88 2.04
N ARG A 26 1.29 0.49 0.80
CA ARG A 26 0.49 -0.57 0.17
C ARG A 26 0.67 -1.89 0.91
N ILE A 27 1.90 -2.23 1.26
CA ILE A 27 2.17 -3.46 1.99
C ILE A 27 1.48 -3.43 3.34
N GLU A 28 1.54 -2.30 4.02
CA GLU A 28 0.91 -2.15 5.32
C GLU A 28 -0.61 -2.31 5.24
N LEU A 29 -1.23 -1.66 4.26
CA LEU A 29 -2.66 -1.76 4.05
C LEU A 29 -3.08 -3.18 3.71
N TRP A 30 -2.32 -3.81 2.84
CA TRP A 30 -2.60 -5.19 2.45
C TRP A 30 -2.54 -6.11 3.66
N SER A 31 -1.55 -5.91 4.51
CA SER A 31 -1.40 -6.69 5.73
C SER A 31 -2.59 -6.49 6.67
N LEU A 32 -3.05 -5.26 6.80
CA LEU A 32 -4.19 -4.95 7.64
C LEU A 32 -5.46 -5.61 7.12
N ILE A 33 -5.69 -5.52 5.83
CA ILE A 33 -6.89 -6.09 5.21
C ILE A 33 -6.93 -7.61 5.40
N ASN A 34 -5.76 -8.24 5.42
CA ASN A 34 -5.66 -9.68 5.55
C ASN A 34 -5.44 -10.15 6.99
N ASP A 35 -5.46 -9.24 7.95
CA ASP A 35 -5.27 -9.58 9.36
C ASP A 35 -6.58 -10.14 9.92
N PRO A 36 -6.61 -11.38 10.40
CA PRO A 36 -7.84 -11.96 10.93
C PRO A 36 -8.32 -11.32 12.22
N ASP A 37 -7.44 -10.60 12.92
CA ASP A 37 -7.77 -9.96 14.19
C ASP A 37 -8.09 -8.48 14.06
N ILE A 38 -8.17 -7.96 12.84
CA ILE A 38 -8.43 -6.54 12.65
C ILE A 38 -9.87 -6.21 13.06
N SER A 39 -10.06 -5.05 13.65
CA SER A 39 -11.41 -4.59 14.01
C SER A 39 -12.16 -4.19 12.74
N LYS A 40 -13.49 -4.20 12.81
CA LYS A 40 -14.31 -3.83 11.66
C LYS A 40 -14.04 -2.40 11.22
N THR A 41 -13.88 -1.50 12.17
CA THR A 41 -13.61 -0.10 11.87
C THR A 41 -12.31 0.04 11.10
N ASP A 42 -11.27 -0.61 11.59
CA ASP A 42 -9.96 -0.54 10.94
C ASP A 42 -10.00 -1.20 9.57
N LEU A 43 -10.74 -2.29 9.42
CA LEU A 43 -10.86 -2.96 8.15
C LEU A 43 -11.51 -2.06 7.11
N VAL A 44 -12.59 -1.38 7.48
CA VAL A 44 -13.28 -0.46 6.58
C VAL A 44 -12.35 0.67 6.16
N GLU A 45 -11.60 1.24 7.09
CA GLU A 45 -10.66 2.31 6.78
C GLU A 45 -9.56 1.83 5.84
N ALA A 46 -9.03 0.64 6.10
CA ALA A 46 -7.99 0.08 5.26
C ALA A 46 -8.51 -0.20 3.85
N GLN A 47 -9.72 -0.70 3.74
CA GLN A 47 -10.32 -0.97 2.44
C GLN A 47 -10.56 0.32 1.65
N LYS A 48 -10.99 1.38 2.31
CA LYS A 48 -11.17 2.67 1.66
C LYS A 48 -9.84 3.20 1.11
N ALA A 49 -8.79 3.09 1.90
CA ALA A 49 -7.48 3.55 1.45
C ALA A 49 -6.99 2.71 0.28
N TRP A 50 -7.24 1.42 0.32
CA TRP A 50 -6.85 0.52 -0.77
C TRP A 50 -7.54 0.89 -2.08
N ILE A 51 -8.83 1.23 -2.00
CA ILE A 51 -9.57 1.64 -3.17
C ILE A 51 -8.98 2.92 -3.76
N LYS A 52 -8.61 3.87 -2.92
CA LYS A 52 -7.98 5.10 -3.38
C LYS A 52 -6.68 4.83 -4.12
N ILE A 53 -5.89 3.89 -3.61
CA ILE A 53 -4.65 3.51 -4.27
C ILE A 53 -4.93 2.95 -5.66
N GLN A 54 -5.93 2.09 -5.77
CA GLN A 54 -6.26 1.47 -7.04
C GLN A 54 -6.80 2.47 -8.04
N GLN A 55 -7.40 3.54 -7.57
CA GLN A 55 -7.88 4.60 -8.43
C GLN A 55 -6.76 5.55 -8.86
N GLY A 56 -5.56 5.35 -8.32
CA GLY A 56 -4.43 6.15 -8.71
C GLY A 56 -4.41 7.54 -8.10
N THR A 57 -5.24 7.77 -7.10
CA THR A 57 -5.31 9.09 -6.48
C THR A 57 -4.48 9.21 -5.23
N TRP A 58 -3.90 8.12 -4.78
CA TRP A 58 -3.15 8.12 -3.53
C TRP A 58 -1.87 7.36 -3.72
N PRO A 59 -0.82 7.74 -3.00
CA PRO A 59 -0.72 8.91 -2.14
C PRO A 59 -0.40 10.17 -2.88
N ASN A 60 0.08 10.09 -4.05
CA ASN A 60 0.45 11.21 -4.70
C ASN A 60 0.05 11.26 -6.05
N VAL A 61 -0.69 11.78 -6.25
CA VAL A 61 -1.10 11.86 -7.38
C VAL A 61 -0.62 12.70 -8.18
N ASN A 62 -0.31 12.99 -8.39
CA ASN A 62 -0.13 13.65 -8.98
C ASN A 62 -0.26 14.23 -9.59
N VAL A 63 -0.16 14.29 -9.63
CA VAL A 63 -0.17 14.84 -10.08
C VAL A 63 -0.45 15.41 -10.71
#